data_db198080e8184324d4361d7886e13341
#
_entry.id   db198080e8184324d4361d7886e13341
#
_cell.length_a   1.000
_cell.length_b   1.000
_cell.length_c   1.000
_cell.angle_alpha   90.00
_cell.angle_beta   90.00
_cell.angle_gamma   90.00
#
_symmetry.space_group_name_H-M   'P 1'
#
loop_
_entity.id
_entity.type
_entity.pdbx_description
1 polymer ?
#
loop_
_entity_poly.entity_id
_entity_poly.type
_entity_poly.pdbx_seq_one_letter_code
_entity_poly.pdbx_strand_id
1 'polypeptide(L)'
;IHNDANQWNVLVEKDKTTGLIDFGDISYSNLVNEVGIAMTYIAYDKEDILYWSGILLESYNKVLPLKKKEVESLYYIIALRLCMSVSNSAYTKLNQPNNNYISEGEENAWNMLDKWILYGPTKVKNYFLKSTGFSLNKGKKEKEYIEKREKYLSKILSLSYKHPLVMDQSAFQYMYDVYGNTFLDAYNNIPHVGHSHPIVLEAAQKQMSKLNTNTRYLYSKINEYAEHLLSYFPSKLNKIFFLNSGSEASDLAIRMAKAHTGNNQIVIIEEGYHGHTQTGIEISDYKFNNSKGIGQSNHITKLPLLQKNTSPLLDSEIEKMKKYFISNGLSPSAFISEIILGCAGQVPLSKDYLKKIYSTIRSLGGVCIADEVQTGFGRIGS
;
A
#
# COMPACT_ATOMS: atom_id res chain seq x y z
N ILE A 1 37.81 3.30 -8.36
CA ILE A 1 37.23 2.04 -8.72
C ILE A 1 37.19 1.87 -10.24
N HIS A 2 37.21 0.62 -10.70
CA HIS A 2 37.07 0.26 -12.11
C HIS A 2 35.67 0.57 -12.63
N ASN A 3 34.69 0.37 -11.77
CA ASN A 3 33.27 0.69 -11.98
C ASN A 3 32.54 -0.17 -13.05
N ASP A 4 33.24 -1.12 -13.67
CA ASP A 4 32.69 -2.11 -14.59
C ASP A 4 33.44 -3.46 -14.51
N ALA A 5 33.65 -3.97 -13.28
CA ALA A 5 34.33 -5.22 -13.02
C ALA A 5 33.44 -6.42 -13.37
N ASN A 6 33.32 -6.71 -14.65
CA ASN A 6 32.61 -7.86 -15.21
C ASN A 6 33.57 -8.93 -15.70
N GLN A 7 33.06 -10.13 -16.04
CA GLN A 7 33.87 -11.26 -16.49
C GLN A 7 34.63 -11.04 -17.80
N TRP A 8 34.23 -10.10 -18.62
CA TRP A 8 34.88 -9.77 -19.88
C TRP A 8 36.07 -8.85 -19.69
N ASN A 9 36.12 -8.12 -18.57
CA ASN A 9 37.17 -7.15 -18.23
C ASN A 9 38.25 -7.74 -17.34
N VAL A 10 38.18 -9.03 -16.98
CA VAL A 10 39.15 -9.76 -16.17
C VAL A 10 39.90 -10.77 -17.04
N LEU A 11 41.22 -10.64 -17.19
CA LEU A 11 42.03 -11.61 -17.89
C LEU A 11 42.54 -12.69 -16.94
N VAL A 12 42.38 -13.94 -17.34
CA VAL A 12 42.76 -15.10 -16.54
C VAL A 12 43.65 -16.03 -17.34
N GLU A 13 44.73 -16.48 -16.76
CA GLU A 13 45.62 -17.50 -17.32
C GLU A 13 45.85 -18.60 -16.26
N LYS A 14 45.54 -19.86 -16.60
CA LYS A 14 45.76 -21.01 -15.71
C LYS A 14 45.23 -20.77 -14.28
N ASP A 15 44.01 -20.35 -14.16
CA ASP A 15 43.30 -20.06 -12.90
C ASP A 15 43.87 -18.89 -12.06
N LYS A 16 44.69 -18.05 -12.68
CA LYS A 16 45.19 -16.82 -12.06
C LYS A 16 44.75 -15.59 -12.84
N THR A 17 44.27 -14.61 -12.13
CA THR A 17 44.01 -13.27 -12.73
C THR A 17 45.33 -12.66 -13.15
N THR A 18 45.47 -12.32 -14.43
CA THR A 18 46.70 -11.79 -15.02
C THR A 18 46.57 -10.31 -15.40
N GLY A 19 45.33 -9.80 -15.50
CA GLY A 19 45.13 -8.40 -15.83
C GLY A 19 43.68 -7.95 -15.75
N LEU A 20 43.50 -6.64 -15.78
CA LEU A 20 42.22 -5.96 -15.95
C LEU A 20 42.31 -5.10 -17.20
N ILE A 21 41.25 -4.98 -17.95
CA ILE A 21 41.12 -4.14 -19.16
C ILE A 21 39.85 -3.30 -19.09
N ASP A 22 39.70 -2.39 -20.02
CA ASP A 22 38.57 -1.49 -20.18
C ASP A 22 38.36 -0.53 -18.99
N PHE A 23 39.25 0.42 -18.88
CA PHE A 23 39.20 1.46 -17.86
C PHE A 23 38.37 2.68 -18.27
N GLY A 24 37.48 2.54 -19.28
CA GLY A 24 36.63 3.63 -19.75
C GLY A 24 35.66 4.19 -18.70
N ASP A 25 35.23 3.36 -17.78
CA ASP A 25 34.27 3.72 -16.72
C ASP A 25 34.96 4.04 -15.37
N ILE A 26 36.25 4.14 -15.32
CA ILE A 26 37.00 4.39 -14.08
C ILE A 26 36.52 5.68 -13.41
N SER A 27 36.26 5.61 -12.12
CA SER A 27 35.76 6.78 -11.39
C SER A 27 36.26 6.82 -9.94
N TYR A 28 36.30 8.03 -9.37
CA TYR A 28 36.55 8.22 -7.95
C TYR A 28 35.22 8.05 -7.20
N SER A 29 35.04 6.92 -6.55
CA SER A 29 33.79 6.54 -5.89
C SER A 29 34.07 5.68 -4.65
N ASN A 30 32.98 5.29 -3.94
CA ASN A 30 33.08 4.41 -2.79
C ASN A 30 33.52 3.00 -3.22
N LEU A 31 34.48 2.39 -2.50
CA LEU A 31 34.99 1.06 -2.79
C LEU A 31 33.88 -0.02 -2.79
N VAL A 32 32.87 0.12 -1.97
CA VAL A 32 31.75 -0.83 -1.93
C VAL A 32 30.96 -0.89 -3.24
N ASN A 33 30.97 0.17 -4.05
CA ASN A 33 30.32 0.16 -5.37
C ASN A 33 30.98 -0.82 -6.32
N GLU A 34 32.33 -0.91 -6.31
CA GLU A 34 33.09 -1.91 -7.08
C GLU A 34 32.63 -3.33 -6.75
N VAL A 35 32.53 -3.63 -5.44
CA VAL A 35 32.09 -4.95 -4.95
C VAL A 35 30.67 -5.25 -5.40
N GLY A 36 29.75 -4.29 -5.26
CA GLY A 36 28.35 -4.46 -5.66
C GLY A 36 28.18 -4.69 -7.16
N ILE A 37 28.96 -3.98 -7.99
CA ILE A 37 28.96 -4.15 -9.45
C ILE A 37 29.50 -5.54 -9.82
N ALA A 38 30.63 -5.96 -9.28
CA ALA A 38 31.20 -7.28 -9.53
C ALA A 38 30.24 -8.40 -9.05
N MET A 39 29.58 -8.22 -7.91
CA MET A 39 28.56 -9.15 -7.40
C MET A 39 27.36 -9.27 -8.33
N THR A 40 26.97 -8.19 -9.00
CA THR A 40 25.88 -8.22 -9.98
C THR A 40 26.26 -9.12 -11.16
N TYR A 41 27.44 -8.94 -11.73
CA TYR A 41 27.86 -9.68 -12.91
C TYR A 41 28.15 -11.16 -12.65
N ILE A 42 28.78 -11.50 -11.50
CA ILE A 42 29.07 -12.91 -11.17
C ILE A 42 27.79 -13.70 -10.95
N ALA A 43 26.69 -13.04 -10.59
CA ALA A 43 25.41 -13.66 -10.31
C ALA A 43 24.49 -13.78 -11.53
N TYR A 44 24.83 -13.14 -12.66
CA TYR A 44 24.09 -13.30 -13.91
C TYR A 44 24.02 -14.79 -14.31
N ASP A 45 22.87 -15.20 -14.83
CA ASP A 45 22.61 -16.58 -15.29
C ASP A 45 22.74 -17.66 -14.20
N LYS A 46 22.86 -17.27 -12.93
CA LYS A 46 22.95 -18.22 -11.84
C LYS A 46 21.57 -18.53 -11.23
N GLU A 47 21.37 -19.80 -10.89
CA GLU A 47 20.17 -20.21 -10.17
C GLU A 47 20.12 -19.60 -8.77
N ASP A 48 21.21 -19.75 -8.00
CA ASP A 48 21.35 -19.15 -6.67
C ASP A 48 22.25 -17.90 -6.71
N ILE A 49 21.62 -16.77 -6.99
CA ILE A 49 22.30 -15.48 -7.09
C ILE A 49 22.90 -15.00 -5.75
N LEU A 50 22.29 -15.39 -4.60
CA LEU A 50 22.82 -15.02 -3.28
C LEU A 50 24.10 -15.79 -2.96
N TYR A 51 24.13 -17.06 -3.29
CA TYR A 51 25.31 -17.90 -3.07
C TYR A 51 26.54 -17.36 -3.83
N TRP A 52 26.40 -17.11 -5.13
CA TRP A 52 27.50 -16.61 -5.94
C TRP A 52 27.95 -15.20 -5.55
N SER A 53 27.00 -14.31 -5.27
CA SER A 53 27.33 -13.00 -4.72
C SER A 53 28.05 -13.11 -3.37
N GLY A 54 27.63 -14.04 -2.51
CA GLY A 54 28.24 -14.27 -1.21
C GLY A 54 29.68 -14.79 -1.28
N ILE A 55 29.99 -15.67 -2.23
CA ILE A 55 31.37 -16.17 -2.46
C ILE A 55 32.30 -15.02 -2.85
N LEU A 56 31.88 -14.18 -3.78
CA LEU A 56 32.68 -13.01 -4.18
C LEU A 56 32.88 -12.08 -3.00
N LEU A 57 31.82 -11.76 -2.28
CA LEU A 57 31.86 -10.86 -1.12
C LEU A 57 32.78 -11.41 -0.02
N GLU A 58 32.70 -12.69 0.30
CA GLU A 58 33.57 -13.34 1.29
C GLU A 58 35.03 -13.25 0.86
N SER A 59 35.31 -13.54 -0.41
CA SER A 59 36.67 -13.50 -0.97
C SER A 59 37.25 -12.08 -0.97
N TYR A 60 36.48 -11.09 -1.37
CA TYR A 60 36.86 -9.68 -1.31
C TYR A 60 37.13 -9.23 0.14
N ASN A 61 36.21 -9.56 1.05
CA ASN A 61 36.29 -9.15 2.45
C ASN A 61 37.51 -9.75 3.20
N LYS A 62 38.07 -10.88 2.74
CA LYS A 62 39.35 -11.44 3.25
C LYS A 62 40.54 -10.58 2.90
N VAL A 63 40.52 -9.89 1.76
CA VAL A 63 41.62 -9.05 1.28
C VAL A 63 41.46 -7.61 1.73
N LEU A 64 40.23 -7.08 1.58
CA LEU A 64 39.90 -5.69 1.98
C LEU A 64 38.58 -5.71 2.76
N PRO A 65 38.66 -5.73 4.10
CA PRO A 65 37.48 -5.82 4.94
C PRO A 65 36.55 -4.61 4.80
N LEU A 66 35.28 -4.89 4.53
CA LEU A 66 34.22 -3.88 4.46
C LEU A 66 33.68 -3.56 5.86
N LYS A 67 33.26 -2.32 6.06
CA LYS A 67 32.52 -1.90 7.25
C LYS A 67 31.09 -2.45 7.21
N LYS A 68 30.51 -2.66 8.39
CA LYS A 68 29.14 -3.18 8.49
C LYS A 68 28.14 -2.40 7.65
N LYS A 69 28.18 -1.05 7.68
CA LYS A 69 27.30 -0.18 6.88
C LYS A 69 27.49 -0.36 5.37
N GLU A 70 28.71 -0.63 4.92
CA GLU A 70 29.00 -0.89 3.51
C GLU A 70 28.34 -2.22 3.08
N VAL A 71 28.47 -3.28 3.90
CA VAL A 71 27.81 -4.56 3.64
C VAL A 71 26.28 -4.40 3.63
N GLU A 72 25.72 -3.62 4.55
CA GLU A 72 24.28 -3.35 4.62
C GLU A 72 23.75 -2.58 3.40
N SER A 73 24.59 -1.82 2.68
CA SER A 73 24.21 -1.07 1.48
C SER A 73 24.22 -1.90 0.18
N LEU A 74 24.85 -3.06 0.17
CA LEU A 74 25.07 -3.87 -1.05
C LEU A 74 23.78 -4.27 -1.75
N TYR A 75 22.69 -4.52 -1.01
CA TYR A 75 21.38 -4.78 -1.63
C TYR A 75 20.97 -3.67 -2.60
N TYR A 76 21.10 -2.44 -2.17
CA TYR A 76 20.66 -1.26 -2.94
C TYR A 76 21.63 -0.95 -4.08
N ILE A 77 22.93 -1.17 -3.88
CA ILE A 77 23.94 -0.98 -4.93
C ILE A 77 23.73 -1.96 -6.09
N ILE A 78 23.47 -3.23 -5.78
CA ILE A 78 23.17 -4.26 -6.79
C ILE A 78 21.85 -3.94 -7.49
N ALA A 79 20.80 -3.60 -6.74
CA ALA A 79 19.51 -3.21 -7.31
C ALA A 79 19.66 -1.99 -8.26
N LEU A 80 20.43 -0.98 -7.86
CA LEU A 80 20.71 0.21 -8.68
C LEU A 80 21.42 -0.19 -9.98
N ARG A 81 22.47 -1.03 -9.90
CA ARG A 81 23.18 -1.51 -11.10
C ARG A 81 22.26 -2.25 -12.06
N LEU A 82 21.39 -3.11 -11.55
CA LEU A 82 20.37 -3.81 -12.34
C LEU A 82 19.40 -2.85 -13.01
N CYS A 83 18.88 -1.87 -12.27
CA CYS A 83 18.00 -0.83 -12.82
C CYS A 83 18.71 -0.02 -13.91
N MET A 84 19.98 0.33 -13.72
CA MET A 84 20.78 1.02 -14.74
C MET A 84 20.96 0.16 -15.99
N SER A 85 21.23 -1.14 -15.84
CA SER A 85 21.40 -2.07 -16.96
C SER A 85 20.13 -2.17 -17.80
N VAL A 86 18.96 -2.40 -17.17
CA VAL A 86 17.69 -2.50 -17.91
C VAL A 86 17.28 -1.17 -18.55
N SER A 87 17.53 -0.04 -17.88
CA SER A 87 17.20 1.29 -18.41
C SER A 87 18.08 1.65 -19.61
N ASN A 88 19.40 1.40 -19.51
CA ASN A 88 20.33 1.65 -20.60
C ASN A 88 20.06 0.76 -21.81
N SER A 89 19.72 -0.51 -21.59
CA SER A 89 19.33 -1.43 -22.66
C SER A 89 18.08 -0.95 -23.39
N ALA A 90 17.03 -0.56 -22.63
CA ALA A 90 15.81 0.00 -23.19
C ALA A 90 16.06 1.28 -24.00
N TYR A 91 16.88 2.19 -23.48
CA TYR A 91 17.27 3.43 -24.17
C TYR A 91 18.05 3.13 -25.45
N THR A 92 19.00 2.21 -25.41
CA THR A 92 19.82 1.85 -26.58
C THR A 92 18.98 1.15 -27.66
N LYS A 93 18.02 0.29 -27.29
CA LYS A 93 17.07 -0.31 -28.23
C LYS A 93 16.24 0.73 -28.97
N LEU A 94 15.79 1.79 -28.30
CA LEU A 94 15.05 2.88 -28.95
C LEU A 94 15.91 3.60 -30.00
N ASN A 95 17.21 3.74 -29.78
CA ASN A 95 18.13 4.45 -30.70
C ASN A 95 18.80 3.54 -31.71
N GLN A 96 18.91 2.23 -31.43
CA GLN A 96 19.59 1.23 -32.27
C GLN A 96 18.78 -0.09 -32.33
N PRO A 97 17.60 -0.10 -32.97
CA PRO A 97 16.68 -1.23 -32.91
C PRO A 97 17.20 -2.55 -33.52
N ASN A 98 18.25 -2.50 -34.33
CA ASN A 98 18.83 -3.67 -34.99
C ASN A 98 20.06 -4.26 -34.26
N ASN A 99 20.38 -3.78 -33.06
CA ASN A 99 21.53 -4.27 -32.29
C ASN A 99 21.13 -5.42 -31.37
N ASN A 100 21.30 -6.67 -31.83
CA ASN A 100 20.89 -7.87 -31.10
C ASN A 100 21.76 -8.14 -29.84
N TYR A 101 22.97 -7.59 -29.74
CA TYR A 101 23.86 -7.79 -28.59
C TYR A 101 23.26 -7.22 -27.29
N ILE A 102 22.43 -6.22 -27.39
CA ILE A 102 21.79 -5.53 -26.26
C ILE A 102 20.70 -6.41 -25.62
N SER A 103 20.08 -7.32 -26.39
CA SER A 103 18.93 -8.09 -25.96
C SER A 103 19.27 -9.15 -24.90
N GLU A 104 20.41 -9.81 -25.01
CA GLU A 104 20.83 -10.87 -24.07
C GLU A 104 21.14 -10.34 -22.68
N GLY A 105 21.86 -9.23 -22.61
CA GLY A 105 22.21 -8.59 -21.33
C GLY A 105 20.99 -8.01 -20.60
N GLU A 106 19.98 -7.56 -21.34
CA GLU A 106 18.73 -7.01 -20.75
C GLU A 106 17.88 -8.10 -20.11
N GLU A 107 17.70 -9.25 -20.78
CA GLU A 107 16.91 -10.35 -20.23
C GLU A 107 17.51 -10.86 -18.93
N ASN A 108 18.81 -11.02 -18.88
CA ASN A 108 19.53 -11.44 -17.68
C ASN A 108 19.38 -10.42 -16.53
N ALA A 109 19.45 -9.12 -16.84
CA ALA A 109 19.28 -8.08 -15.86
C ALA A 109 17.84 -8.06 -15.29
N TRP A 110 16.82 -8.23 -16.13
CA TRP A 110 15.42 -8.33 -15.69
C TRP A 110 15.20 -9.57 -14.84
N ASN A 111 15.64 -10.75 -15.29
CA ASN A 111 15.50 -12.00 -14.55
C ASN A 111 16.15 -11.92 -13.16
N MET A 112 17.33 -11.31 -13.08
CA MET A 112 18.01 -11.11 -11.82
C MET A 112 17.31 -10.07 -10.94
N LEU A 113 16.81 -8.98 -11.50
CA LEU A 113 16.10 -7.92 -10.76
C LEU A 113 14.82 -8.46 -10.13
N ASP A 114 14.04 -9.26 -10.85
CA ASP A 114 12.84 -9.91 -10.32
C ASP A 114 13.15 -10.82 -9.13
N LYS A 115 14.18 -11.67 -9.27
CA LYS A 115 14.64 -12.51 -8.16
C LYS A 115 15.15 -11.66 -6.99
N TRP A 116 15.86 -10.56 -7.28
CA TRP A 116 16.43 -9.67 -6.25
C TRP A 116 15.36 -9.00 -5.40
N ILE A 117 14.31 -8.52 -6.04
CA ILE A 117 13.14 -7.94 -5.36
C ILE A 117 12.48 -8.98 -4.46
N LEU A 118 12.31 -10.22 -4.93
CA LEU A 118 11.71 -11.31 -4.16
C LEU A 118 12.54 -11.69 -2.92
N TYR A 119 13.88 -11.64 -3.01
CA TYR A 119 14.71 -11.85 -1.82
C TYR A 119 14.53 -10.78 -0.76
N GLY A 120 14.35 -9.54 -1.19
CA GLY A 120 14.16 -8.38 -0.32
C GLY A 120 15.40 -7.94 0.47
N PRO A 121 15.41 -6.70 0.92
CA PRO A 121 16.60 -6.09 1.51
C PRO A 121 17.05 -6.77 2.80
N THR A 122 16.13 -7.20 3.65
CA THR A 122 16.47 -7.78 4.95
C THR A 122 17.13 -9.17 4.82
N LYS A 123 16.61 -10.02 3.94
CA LYS A 123 17.17 -11.36 3.69
C LYS A 123 18.59 -11.26 3.11
N VAL A 124 18.76 -10.43 2.10
CA VAL A 124 20.06 -10.20 1.44
C VAL A 124 21.08 -9.60 2.41
N LYS A 125 20.69 -8.54 3.14
CA LYS A 125 21.53 -7.93 4.18
C LYS A 125 21.99 -8.97 5.20
N ASN A 126 21.08 -9.77 5.73
CA ASN A 126 21.41 -10.79 6.73
C ASN A 126 22.35 -11.85 6.17
N TYR A 127 22.15 -12.27 4.93
CA TYR A 127 23.02 -13.21 4.26
C TYR A 127 24.45 -12.64 4.11
N PHE A 128 24.59 -11.41 3.60
CA PHE A 128 25.89 -10.76 3.39
C PHE A 128 26.62 -10.44 4.70
N LEU A 129 25.88 -10.01 5.73
CA LEU A 129 26.47 -9.82 7.07
C LEU A 129 27.04 -11.14 7.61
N LYS A 130 26.34 -12.25 7.42
CA LYS A 130 26.83 -13.57 7.80
C LYS A 130 28.08 -13.98 7.00
N SER A 131 28.09 -13.76 5.67
CA SER A 131 29.21 -14.07 4.80
C SER A 131 30.48 -13.28 5.12
N THR A 132 30.31 -12.09 5.68
CA THR A 132 31.43 -11.21 6.11
C THR A 132 31.79 -11.33 7.59
N GLY A 133 31.18 -12.31 8.33
CA GLY A 133 31.49 -12.58 9.72
C GLY A 133 30.83 -11.63 10.73
N PHE A 134 29.98 -10.70 10.31
CA PHE A 134 29.22 -9.88 11.24
C PHE A 134 28.12 -10.69 11.94
N SER A 135 27.99 -10.49 13.24
CA SER A 135 26.91 -11.09 14.02
C SER A 135 25.56 -10.51 13.57
N LEU A 136 24.62 -11.40 13.30
CA LEU A 136 23.23 -11.02 13.13
C LEU A 136 22.63 -10.82 14.54
N ASN A 137 21.97 -9.69 14.76
CA ASN A 137 21.05 -9.57 15.87
C ASN A 137 19.85 -10.50 15.61
N LYS A 138 20.03 -11.81 15.84
CA LYS A 138 18.92 -12.76 15.93
C LYS A 138 18.14 -12.39 17.19
N GLY A 139 17.26 -11.38 17.07
CA GLY A 139 16.42 -10.97 18.17
C GLY A 139 15.45 -12.08 18.53
N LYS A 140 15.21 -12.25 19.81
CA LYS A 140 14.02 -12.87 20.40
C LYS A 140 12.80 -11.96 20.14
N LYS A 141 12.58 -11.62 18.86
CA LYS A 141 11.86 -10.40 18.53
C LYS A 141 10.37 -10.49 18.81
N GLU A 142 9.73 -11.59 18.43
CA GLU A 142 8.28 -11.71 18.62
C GLU A 142 7.87 -11.57 20.09
N LYS A 143 8.54 -12.32 20.97
CA LYS A 143 8.24 -12.29 22.41
C LYS A 143 8.50 -10.90 23.00
N GLU A 144 9.64 -10.31 22.68
CA GLU A 144 9.99 -8.95 23.12
C GLU A 144 8.99 -7.90 22.62
N TYR A 145 8.58 -7.98 21.36
CA TYR A 145 7.60 -7.05 20.78
C TYR A 145 6.21 -7.23 21.41
N ILE A 146 5.79 -8.48 21.68
CA ILE A 146 4.52 -8.76 22.37
C ILE A 146 4.57 -8.21 23.80
N GLU A 147 5.63 -8.47 24.56
CA GLU A 147 5.79 -7.97 25.93
C GLU A 147 5.76 -6.43 25.99
N LYS A 148 6.46 -5.75 25.06
CA LYS A 148 6.42 -4.29 24.96
C LYS A 148 5.04 -3.78 24.57
N ARG A 149 4.38 -4.46 23.63
CA ARG A 149 3.03 -4.12 23.22
C ARG A 149 2.05 -4.23 24.39
N GLU A 150 2.07 -5.33 25.11
CA GLU A 150 1.19 -5.54 26.28
C GLU A 150 1.44 -4.56 27.42
N LYS A 151 2.70 -4.11 27.56
CA LYS A 151 3.08 -3.11 28.56
C LYS A 151 2.56 -1.72 28.25
N TYR A 152 2.57 -1.31 26.97
CA TYR A 152 2.34 0.08 26.60
C TYR A 152 1.06 0.32 25.81
N LEU A 153 0.49 -0.70 25.18
CA LEU A 153 -0.73 -0.60 24.38
C LEU A 153 -1.87 -1.37 25.07
N SER A 154 -3.09 -0.92 24.83
CA SER A 154 -4.27 -1.61 25.37
C SER A 154 -4.40 -3.02 24.83
N LYS A 155 -4.72 -3.99 25.69
CA LYS A 155 -5.02 -5.38 25.32
C LYS A 155 -6.25 -5.54 24.41
N ILE A 156 -7.09 -4.50 24.33
CA ILE A 156 -8.23 -4.46 23.39
C ILE A 156 -7.77 -4.38 21.94
N LEU A 157 -6.56 -3.83 21.68
CA LEU A 157 -5.95 -3.82 20.37
C LEU A 157 -5.42 -5.21 20.01
N SER A 158 -6.31 -6.09 19.57
CA SER A 158 -5.97 -7.47 19.20
C SER A 158 -5.06 -7.53 17.97
N LEU A 159 -4.25 -8.59 17.88
CA LEU A 159 -3.50 -8.95 16.68
C LEU A 159 -4.35 -9.91 15.85
N SER A 160 -4.24 -9.79 14.52
CA SER A 160 -5.08 -10.56 13.58
C SER A 160 -4.63 -12.02 13.43
N TYR A 161 -3.39 -12.36 13.78
CA TYR A 161 -2.81 -13.67 13.54
C TYR A 161 -2.42 -14.38 14.85
N LYS A 162 -2.64 -15.71 14.89
CA LYS A 162 -2.19 -16.56 16.02
C LYS A 162 -0.67 -16.50 16.21
N HIS A 163 0.05 -16.44 15.11
CA HIS A 163 1.50 -16.24 15.06
C HIS A 163 1.76 -14.83 14.49
N PRO A 164 1.96 -13.83 15.35
CA PRO A 164 2.13 -12.46 14.92
C PRO A 164 3.36 -12.29 14.03
N LEU A 165 3.22 -11.54 12.96
CA LEU A 165 4.31 -11.17 12.06
C LEU A 165 4.97 -9.89 12.56
N VAL A 166 6.29 -9.88 12.64
CA VAL A 166 7.06 -8.68 12.98
C VAL A 166 7.58 -8.07 11.69
N MET A 167 6.82 -7.12 11.14
CA MET A 167 7.18 -6.43 9.91
C MET A 167 8.29 -5.42 10.14
N ASP A 168 9.20 -5.30 9.18
CA ASP A 168 10.35 -4.39 9.19
C ASP A 168 10.30 -3.36 8.08
N GLN A 169 10.01 -3.81 6.87
CA GLN A 169 10.03 -2.98 5.67
C GLN A 169 8.90 -3.34 4.71
N SER A 170 8.67 -2.46 3.75
CA SER A 170 7.74 -2.72 2.65
C SER A 170 8.15 -1.93 1.39
N ALA A 171 7.84 -2.46 0.22
CA ALA A 171 8.05 -1.79 -1.06
C ALA A 171 7.01 -2.27 -2.09
N PHE A 172 6.35 -1.35 -2.74
CA PHE A 172 5.28 -1.62 -3.72
C PHE A 172 4.27 -2.64 -3.19
N GLN A 173 4.15 -3.80 -3.83
CA GLN A 173 3.22 -4.86 -3.43
C GLN A 173 3.78 -5.82 -2.37
N TYR A 174 5.00 -5.63 -1.89
CA TYR A 174 5.66 -6.55 -0.98
C TYR A 174 5.88 -5.97 0.41
N MET A 175 5.76 -6.83 1.42
CA MET A 175 6.16 -6.58 2.80
C MET A 175 7.24 -7.58 3.24
N TYR A 176 8.13 -7.14 4.11
CA TYR A 176 9.27 -7.94 4.58
C TYR A 176 9.29 -7.96 6.11
N ASP A 177 9.40 -9.15 6.68
CA ASP A 177 9.54 -9.27 8.13
C ASP A 177 11.00 -9.12 8.59
N VAL A 178 11.18 -9.06 9.92
CA VAL A 178 12.52 -8.96 10.54
C VAL A 178 13.41 -10.19 10.31
N TYR A 179 12.87 -11.28 9.80
CA TYR A 179 13.61 -12.51 9.47
C TYR A 179 13.99 -12.58 7.99
N GLY A 180 13.48 -11.66 7.17
CA GLY A 180 13.74 -11.59 5.74
C GLY A 180 12.76 -12.40 4.89
N ASN A 181 11.64 -12.83 5.46
CA ASN A 181 10.56 -13.41 4.67
C ASN A 181 9.85 -12.33 3.87
N THR A 182 9.50 -12.65 2.64
CA THR A 182 8.77 -11.78 1.71
C THR A 182 7.32 -12.20 1.65
N PHE A 183 6.43 -11.23 1.78
CA PHE A 183 4.99 -11.42 1.69
C PHE A 183 4.42 -10.54 0.57
N LEU A 184 3.63 -11.14 -0.31
CA LEU A 184 2.79 -10.37 -1.22
C LEU A 184 1.62 -9.77 -0.41
N ASP A 185 1.53 -8.44 -0.40
CA ASP A 185 0.45 -7.77 0.32
C ASP A 185 -0.83 -7.77 -0.52
N ALA A 186 -1.69 -8.71 -0.23
CA ALA A 186 -3.04 -8.79 -0.80
C ALA A 186 -4.13 -8.40 0.23
N TYR A 187 -3.74 -7.76 1.33
CA TYR A 187 -4.64 -7.44 2.44
C TYR A 187 -4.78 -5.94 2.70
N ASN A 188 -3.68 -5.19 2.72
CA ASN A 188 -3.70 -3.76 3.03
C ASN A 188 -4.24 -2.95 1.84
N ASN A 189 -5.37 -2.28 2.03
CA ASN A 189 -6.04 -1.49 1.01
C ASN A 189 -5.65 0.01 0.99
N ILE A 190 -4.85 0.47 1.94
CA ILE A 190 -4.46 1.89 2.06
C ILE A 190 -3.47 2.32 0.96
N PRO A 191 -2.35 1.61 0.70
CA PRO A 191 -1.38 2.06 -0.30
C PRO A 191 -1.83 1.69 -1.72
N HIS A 192 -2.59 2.55 -2.37
CA HIS A 192 -3.11 2.36 -3.73
C HIS A 192 -2.03 2.08 -4.78
N VAL A 193 -0.91 2.79 -4.68
CA VAL A 193 0.24 2.66 -5.60
C VAL A 193 1.35 1.79 -5.01
N GLY A 194 1.04 1.08 -3.94
CA GLY A 194 2.00 0.24 -3.22
C GLY A 194 2.74 0.98 -2.11
N HIS A 195 3.40 0.20 -1.27
CA HIS A 195 4.20 0.68 -0.14
C HIS A 195 5.41 1.48 -0.60
N SER A 196 5.74 2.53 0.13
CA SER A 196 6.97 3.32 -0.05
C SER A 196 7.19 3.80 -1.50
N HIS A 197 6.10 4.13 -2.21
CA HIS A 197 6.18 4.58 -3.60
C HIS A 197 7.07 5.83 -3.72
N PRO A 198 8.13 5.83 -4.55
CA PRO A 198 9.14 6.89 -4.55
C PRO A 198 8.57 8.28 -4.78
N ILE A 199 7.67 8.45 -5.76
CA ILE A 199 7.07 9.76 -6.08
C ILE A 199 6.24 10.29 -4.91
N VAL A 200 5.48 9.42 -4.22
CA VAL A 200 4.67 9.82 -3.06
C VAL A 200 5.58 10.21 -1.89
N LEU A 201 6.65 9.42 -1.65
CA LEU A 201 7.62 9.69 -0.61
C LEU A 201 8.35 11.02 -0.84
N GLU A 202 8.86 11.25 -2.06
CA GLU A 202 9.53 12.49 -2.42
C GLU A 202 8.61 13.72 -2.27
N ALA A 203 7.37 13.63 -2.77
CA ALA A 203 6.40 14.70 -2.65
C ALA A 203 6.09 15.03 -1.18
N ALA A 204 5.92 14.00 -0.33
CA ALA A 204 5.70 14.17 1.09
C ALA A 204 6.91 14.82 1.79
N GLN A 205 8.11 14.33 1.56
CA GLN A 205 9.35 14.89 2.13
C GLN A 205 9.56 16.36 1.72
N LYS A 206 9.35 16.66 0.44
CA LYS A 206 9.47 18.02 -0.10
C LYS A 206 8.45 18.98 0.54
N GLN A 207 7.21 18.54 0.70
CA GLN A 207 6.19 19.37 1.33
C GLN A 207 6.43 19.57 2.83
N MET A 208 6.80 18.51 3.54
CA MET A 208 7.11 18.57 4.97
C MET A 208 8.30 19.48 5.28
N SER A 209 9.33 19.50 4.40
CA SER A 209 10.47 20.40 4.55
C SER A 209 10.13 21.88 4.26
N LYS A 210 9.04 22.15 3.54
CA LYS A 210 8.64 23.48 3.15
C LYS A 210 7.61 24.10 4.09
N LEU A 211 6.52 23.41 4.35
CA LEU A 211 5.39 23.91 5.13
C LEU A 211 4.50 22.78 5.59
N ASN A 212 4.29 22.69 6.90
CA ASN A 212 3.28 21.86 7.54
C ASN A 212 2.39 22.75 8.42
N THR A 213 1.17 23.08 7.95
CA THR A 213 0.25 23.99 8.62
C THR A 213 -1.21 23.54 8.46
N ASN A 214 -2.13 24.33 9.00
CA ASN A 214 -3.57 24.06 8.95
C ASN A 214 -4.32 25.07 8.07
N THR A 215 -5.63 24.87 7.93
CA THR A 215 -6.52 25.65 7.07
C THR A 215 -6.78 27.10 7.51
N ARG A 216 -6.16 27.55 8.62
CA ARG A 216 -6.24 28.97 9.04
C ARG A 216 -5.42 29.90 8.15
N TYR A 217 -4.50 29.35 7.38
CA TYR A 217 -3.64 30.10 6.48
C TYR A 217 -3.95 29.74 5.03
N LEU A 218 -3.76 30.69 4.12
CA LEU A 218 -3.86 30.45 2.70
C LEU A 218 -2.55 29.83 2.18
N TYR A 219 -2.63 28.73 1.47
CA TYR A 219 -1.50 28.10 0.78
C TYR A 219 -2.00 27.34 -0.45
N SER A 220 -1.16 27.24 -1.49
CA SER A 220 -1.58 26.77 -2.81
C SER A 220 -1.98 25.29 -2.82
N LYS A 221 -1.25 24.43 -2.10
CA LYS A 221 -1.38 22.99 -2.24
C LYS A 221 -2.78 22.44 -1.91
N ILE A 222 -3.47 23.00 -0.93
CA ILE A 222 -4.83 22.56 -0.60
C ILE A 222 -5.81 22.90 -1.73
N ASN A 223 -5.67 24.09 -2.34
CA ASN A 223 -6.53 24.52 -3.43
C ASN A 223 -6.25 23.72 -4.71
N GLU A 224 -4.97 23.54 -5.07
CA GLU A 224 -4.55 22.72 -6.21
C GLU A 224 -5.08 21.28 -6.10
N TYR A 225 -4.99 20.70 -4.91
CA TYR A 225 -5.49 19.34 -4.66
C TYR A 225 -7.03 19.29 -4.71
N ALA A 226 -7.71 20.27 -4.12
CA ALA A 226 -9.16 20.33 -4.15
C ALA A 226 -9.69 20.46 -5.59
N GLU A 227 -9.11 21.35 -6.38
CA GLU A 227 -9.46 21.54 -7.79
C GLU A 227 -9.23 20.26 -8.61
N HIS A 228 -8.04 19.67 -8.48
CA HIS A 228 -7.70 18.44 -9.18
C HIS A 228 -8.63 17.29 -8.80
N LEU A 229 -8.88 17.08 -7.50
CA LEU A 229 -9.75 16.00 -7.05
C LEU A 229 -11.19 16.20 -7.51
N LEU A 230 -11.73 17.41 -7.40
CA LEU A 230 -13.11 17.72 -7.83
C LEU A 230 -13.30 17.57 -9.35
N SER A 231 -12.24 17.65 -10.16
CA SER A 231 -12.34 17.43 -11.61
C SER A 231 -12.78 16.01 -11.99
N TYR A 232 -12.63 15.04 -11.10
CA TYR A 232 -13.09 13.66 -11.29
C TYR A 232 -14.55 13.44 -10.85
N PHE A 233 -15.19 14.43 -10.22
CA PHE A 233 -16.55 14.31 -9.72
C PHE A 233 -17.57 14.99 -10.63
N PRO A 234 -18.85 14.54 -10.60
CA PRO A 234 -19.92 15.26 -11.26
C PRO A 234 -20.00 16.72 -10.81
N SER A 235 -20.28 17.64 -11.70
CA SER A 235 -20.28 19.11 -11.45
C SER A 235 -21.14 19.58 -10.28
N LYS A 236 -22.14 18.79 -9.89
CA LYS A 236 -22.98 19.03 -8.71
C LYS A 236 -22.25 18.83 -7.39
N LEU A 237 -21.17 18.02 -7.36
CA LEU A 237 -20.30 17.80 -6.22
C LEU A 237 -19.10 18.73 -6.35
N ASN A 238 -19.24 19.98 -5.95
CA ASN A 238 -18.28 21.06 -6.19
C ASN A 238 -17.66 21.64 -4.91
N LYS A 239 -17.83 20.98 -3.79
CA LYS A 239 -17.24 21.35 -2.49
C LYS A 239 -16.61 20.13 -1.85
N ILE A 240 -15.50 20.35 -1.15
CA ILE A 240 -14.72 19.28 -0.51
C ILE A 240 -14.36 19.67 0.92
N PHE A 241 -14.36 18.70 1.81
CA PHE A 241 -13.80 18.77 3.15
C PHE A 241 -12.69 17.74 3.28
N PHE A 242 -11.53 18.16 3.75
CA PHE A 242 -10.42 17.24 4.06
C PHE A 242 -10.43 16.92 5.56
N LEU A 243 -10.41 15.64 5.88
CA LEU A 243 -10.48 15.09 7.22
C LEU A 243 -9.38 14.04 7.41
N ASN A 244 -9.17 13.58 8.65
CA ASN A 244 -8.05 12.69 8.95
C ASN A 244 -8.38 11.20 8.77
N SER A 245 -9.66 10.83 8.67
CA SER A 245 -10.08 9.44 8.52
C SER A 245 -11.45 9.32 7.86
N GLY A 246 -11.74 8.11 7.32
CA GLY A 246 -13.08 7.76 6.85
C GLY A 246 -14.13 7.82 7.96
N SER A 247 -13.76 7.49 9.21
CA SER A 247 -14.68 7.60 10.37
C SER A 247 -15.10 9.05 10.62
N GLU A 248 -14.18 10.01 10.54
CA GLU A 248 -14.50 11.44 10.66
C GLU A 248 -15.29 11.95 9.45
N ALA A 249 -15.01 11.43 8.26
CA ALA A 249 -15.75 11.80 7.06
C ALA A 249 -17.22 11.34 7.12
N SER A 250 -17.46 10.11 7.54
CA SER A 250 -18.83 9.59 7.76
C SER A 250 -19.57 10.38 8.83
N ASP A 251 -18.89 10.69 9.95
CA ASP A 251 -19.47 11.50 11.03
C ASP A 251 -19.86 12.90 10.55
N LEU A 252 -18.97 13.59 9.85
CA LEU A 252 -19.26 14.91 9.28
C LEU A 252 -20.41 14.83 8.26
N ALA A 253 -20.41 13.84 7.38
CA ALA A 253 -21.46 13.68 6.37
C ALA A 253 -22.84 13.50 7.00
N ILE A 254 -22.96 12.68 8.05
CA ILE A 254 -24.20 12.50 8.81
C ILE A 254 -24.62 13.81 9.52
N ARG A 255 -23.68 14.53 10.15
CA ARG A 255 -23.97 15.81 10.78
C ARG A 255 -24.50 16.85 9.78
N MET A 256 -23.85 16.92 8.60
CA MET A 256 -24.31 17.82 7.52
C MET A 256 -25.70 17.41 7.01
N ALA A 257 -25.96 16.13 6.83
CA ALA A 257 -27.27 15.63 6.41
C ALA A 257 -28.38 16.00 7.43
N LYS A 258 -28.13 15.78 8.72
CA LYS A 258 -29.06 16.18 9.80
C LYS A 258 -29.32 17.68 9.82
N ALA A 259 -28.26 18.49 9.69
CA ALA A 259 -28.39 19.94 9.67
C ALA A 259 -29.16 20.45 8.43
N HIS A 260 -28.91 19.83 7.26
CA HIS A 260 -29.57 20.22 6.01
C HIS A 260 -31.06 19.85 5.98
N THR A 261 -31.42 18.66 6.46
CA THR A 261 -32.79 18.15 6.39
C THR A 261 -33.65 18.51 7.60
N GLY A 262 -33.02 18.87 8.72
CA GLY A 262 -33.71 19.05 10.02
C GLY A 262 -34.17 17.73 10.64
N ASN A 263 -33.84 16.57 10.07
CA ASN A 263 -34.26 15.24 10.50
C ASN A 263 -33.11 14.48 11.18
N ASN A 264 -33.47 13.44 11.96
CA ASN A 264 -32.49 12.60 12.67
C ASN A 264 -32.46 11.15 12.20
N GLN A 265 -33.45 10.69 11.45
CA GLN A 265 -33.58 9.30 11.02
C GLN A 265 -32.53 8.97 9.94
N ILE A 266 -31.81 7.88 10.12
CA ILE A 266 -30.78 7.43 9.19
C ILE A 266 -31.13 6.04 8.69
N VAL A 267 -31.00 5.82 7.39
CA VAL A 267 -31.19 4.53 6.74
C VAL A 267 -29.83 3.94 6.40
N ILE A 268 -29.61 2.69 6.76
CA ILE A 268 -28.38 1.93 6.53
C ILE A 268 -28.67 0.59 5.87
N ILE A 269 -27.63 -0.12 5.44
CA ILE A 269 -27.73 -1.51 4.99
C ILE A 269 -27.19 -2.45 6.07
N GLU A 270 -27.82 -3.62 6.20
CA GLU A 270 -27.35 -4.73 7.02
C GLU A 270 -25.89 -5.09 6.72
N GLU A 271 -25.12 -5.42 7.75
CA GLU A 271 -23.67 -5.71 7.71
C GLU A 271 -22.77 -4.51 7.26
N GLY A 272 -23.33 -3.30 7.08
CA GLY A 272 -22.56 -2.10 6.71
C GLY A 272 -21.60 -1.66 7.82
N TYR A 273 -20.46 -1.06 7.42
CA TYR A 273 -19.46 -0.52 8.34
C TYR A 273 -19.01 0.88 7.88
N HIS A 274 -19.15 1.89 8.75
CA HIS A 274 -18.90 3.29 8.42
C HIS A 274 -18.00 4.01 9.42
N GLY A 275 -17.20 3.26 10.17
CA GLY A 275 -16.22 3.82 11.08
C GLY A 275 -16.43 3.48 12.55
N HIS A 276 -15.62 4.10 13.43
CA HIS A 276 -15.59 3.81 14.86
C HIS A 276 -15.68 5.06 15.76
N THR A 277 -16.08 6.22 15.21
CA THR A 277 -16.60 7.31 16.02
C THR A 277 -17.95 6.90 16.64
N GLN A 278 -18.48 7.63 17.61
CA GLN A 278 -19.79 7.33 18.18
C GLN A 278 -20.85 7.20 17.07
N THR A 279 -20.94 8.20 16.19
CA THR A 279 -21.85 8.17 15.03
C THR A 279 -21.53 6.99 14.10
N GLY A 280 -20.23 6.78 13.80
CA GLY A 280 -19.77 5.68 12.96
C GLY A 280 -20.21 4.30 13.48
N ILE A 281 -20.15 4.07 14.79
CA ILE A 281 -20.61 2.82 15.40
C ILE A 281 -22.15 2.69 15.33
N GLU A 282 -22.88 3.78 15.61
CA GLU A 282 -24.34 3.80 15.58
C GLU A 282 -24.93 3.51 14.19
N ILE A 283 -24.24 3.91 13.12
CA ILE A 283 -24.66 3.67 11.72
C ILE A 283 -24.05 2.41 11.10
N SER A 284 -23.26 1.64 11.86
CA SER A 284 -22.61 0.41 11.39
C SER A 284 -23.28 -0.83 11.99
N ASP A 285 -24.14 -1.49 11.23
CA ASP A 285 -24.80 -2.73 11.66
C ASP A 285 -23.78 -3.80 12.08
N TYR A 286 -22.69 -3.94 11.33
CA TYR A 286 -21.55 -4.80 11.67
C TYR A 286 -20.99 -4.55 13.08
N LYS A 287 -21.10 -3.33 13.62
CA LYS A 287 -20.62 -2.98 14.96
C LYS A 287 -21.67 -3.12 16.04
N PHE A 288 -22.82 -2.47 15.89
CA PHE A 288 -23.83 -2.47 16.94
C PHE A 288 -24.55 -3.81 17.10
N ASN A 289 -24.60 -4.63 16.05
CA ASN A 289 -25.31 -5.91 16.02
C ASN A 289 -24.42 -7.12 16.38
N ASN A 290 -23.14 -6.93 16.67
CA ASN A 290 -22.28 -8.03 17.12
C ASN A 290 -22.50 -8.37 18.59
N SER A 291 -21.96 -9.49 19.08
CA SER A 291 -22.15 -10.03 20.44
C SER A 291 -21.75 -9.06 21.59
N LYS A 292 -21.00 -8.02 21.29
CA LYS A 292 -20.56 -6.98 22.25
C LYS A 292 -21.01 -5.58 21.81
N GLY A 293 -21.92 -5.52 20.85
CA GLY A 293 -22.41 -4.27 20.30
C GLY A 293 -23.40 -3.58 21.23
N ILE A 294 -23.64 -2.30 20.97
CA ILE A 294 -24.54 -1.44 21.75
C ILE A 294 -26.01 -1.62 21.39
N GLY A 295 -26.34 -2.45 20.39
CA GLY A 295 -27.65 -2.57 19.80
C GLY A 295 -28.01 -1.44 18.82
N GLN A 296 -29.11 -1.65 18.09
CA GLN A 296 -29.62 -0.68 17.13
C GLN A 296 -30.34 0.49 17.83
N SER A 297 -29.92 1.71 17.50
CA SER A 297 -30.58 2.93 17.99
C SER A 297 -31.94 3.17 17.30
N ASN A 298 -32.88 3.78 17.99
CA ASN A 298 -34.23 4.05 17.48
C ASN A 298 -34.32 4.95 16.25
N HIS A 299 -33.28 5.74 16.01
CA HIS A 299 -33.18 6.63 14.84
C HIS A 299 -32.50 5.95 13.62
N ILE A 300 -32.20 4.67 13.72
CA ILE A 300 -31.61 3.88 12.64
C ILE A 300 -32.64 2.95 12.03
N THR A 301 -32.86 3.04 10.75
CA THR A 301 -33.65 2.12 9.95
C THR A 301 -32.73 1.26 9.10
N LYS A 302 -32.79 -0.04 9.24
CA LYS A 302 -31.95 -1.00 8.54
C LYS A 302 -32.69 -1.63 7.37
N LEU A 303 -32.07 -1.61 6.18
CA LEU A 303 -32.51 -2.37 5.02
C LEU A 303 -31.71 -3.68 4.92
N PRO A 304 -32.31 -4.78 4.47
CA PRO A 304 -31.63 -6.05 4.35
C PRO A 304 -30.56 -6.03 3.25
N LEU A 305 -29.46 -6.73 3.47
CA LEU A 305 -28.45 -6.98 2.45
C LEU A 305 -28.94 -8.06 1.47
N LEU A 306 -29.34 -7.67 0.29
CA LEU A 306 -29.81 -8.58 -0.76
C LEU A 306 -28.67 -9.00 -1.69
N GLN A 307 -28.19 -10.23 -1.54
CA GLN A 307 -27.08 -10.79 -2.32
C GLN A 307 -27.44 -11.17 -3.77
N LYS A 308 -28.71 -11.25 -4.13
CA LYS A 308 -29.20 -11.58 -5.49
C LYS A 308 -30.27 -10.58 -5.91
N ASN A 309 -30.35 -10.32 -7.21
CA ASN A 309 -31.37 -9.47 -7.84
C ASN A 309 -32.78 -10.04 -7.65
N THR A 310 -33.29 -10.02 -6.44
CA THR A 310 -34.68 -10.37 -6.11
C THR A 310 -35.49 -9.07 -6.04
N SER A 311 -35.79 -8.51 -7.21
CA SER A 311 -36.53 -7.26 -7.38
C SER A 311 -37.80 -7.20 -6.50
N PRO A 312 -38.62 -8.26 -6.40
CA PRO A 312 -39.82 -8.23 -5.56
C PRO A 312 -39.56 -8.04 -4.06
N LEU A 313 -38.51 -8.65 -3.54
CA LEU A 313 -38.15 -8.52 -2.12
C LEU A 313 -37.68 -7.12 -1.78
N LEU A 314 -36.81 -6.54 -2.64
CA LEU A 314 -36.35 -5.17 -2.48
C LEU A 314 -37.49 -4.17 -2.51
N ASP A 315 -38.43 -4.30 -3.45
CA ASP A 315 -39.59 -3.42 -3.57
C ASP A 315 -40.46 -3.51 -2.33
N SER A 316 -40.64 -4.72 -1.78
CA SER A 316 -41.37 -4.93 -0.51
C SER A 316 -40.71 -4.23 0.67
N GLU A 317 -39.39 -4.34 0.81
CA GLU A 317 -38.65 -3.71 1.92
C GLU A 317 -38.63 -2.17 1.80
N ILE A 318 -38.50 -1.65 0.59
CA ILE A 318 -38.58 -0.21 0.32
C ILE A 318 -39.97 0.32 0.67
N GLU A 319 -41.08 -0.40 0.30
CA GLU A 319 -42.43 0.01 0.65
C GLU A 319 -42.72 -0.10 2.16
N LYS A 320 -42.17 -1.09 2.84
CA LYS A 320 -42.24 -1.17 4.32
C LYS A 320 -41.56 0.04 4.96
N MET A 321 -40.35 0.39 4.49
CA MET A 321 -39.63 1.56 4.97
C MET A 321 -40.41 2.86 4.73
N LYS A 322 -40.98 3.06 3.54
CA LYS A 322 -41.81 4.24 3.24
C LYS A 322 -43.02 4.35 4.16
N LYS A 323 -43.77 3.23 4.32
CA LYS A 323 -44.92 3.17 5.24
C LYS A 323 -44.53 3.51 6.65
N TYR A 324 -43.41 2.98 7.14
CA TYR A 324 -42.89 3.30 8.47
C TYR A 324 -42.67 4.80 8.64
N PHE A 325 -41.96 5.47 7.71
CA PHE A 325 -41.71 6.90 7.80
C PHE A 325 -43.02 7.71 7.76
N ILE A 326 -43.89 7.44 6.81
CA ILE A 326 -45.16 8.17 6.63
C ILE A 326 -46.07 7.98 7.83
N SER A 327 -46.26 6.72 8.30
CA SER A 327 -47.17 6.42 9.41
C SER A 327 -46.73 7.06 10.74
N ASN A 328 -45.43 7.30 10.90
CA ASN A 328 -44.91 7.91 12.13
C ASN A 328 -44.64 9.42 12.01
N GLY A 329 -44.98 10.04 10.87
CA GLY A 329 -44.68 11.44 10.63
C GLY A 329 -43.18 11.74 10.62
N LEU A 330 -42.34 10.75 10.22
CA LEU A 330 -40.91 10.84 10.19
C LEU A 330 -40.40 11.03 8.74
N SER A 331 -39.19 11.58 8.61
CA SER A 331 -38.47 11.62 7.35
C SER A 331 -37.01 11.28 7.58
N PRO A 332 -36.34 10.58 6.63
CA PRO A 332 -34.93 10.28 6.76
C PRO A 332 -34.08 11.55 6.60
N SER A 333 -33.02 11.68 7.38
CA SER A 333 -31.97 12.67 7.13
C SER A 333 -31.02 12.17 6.05
N ALA A 334 -30.63 10.92 6.15
CA ALA A 334 -29.67 10.32 5.19
C ALA A 334 -29.95 8.82 5.00
N PHE A 335 -29.52 8.34 3.82
CA PHE A 335 -29.12 6.98 3.59
C PHE A 335 -27.60 6.95 3.40
N ILE A 336 -26.90 6.03 4.07
CA ILE A 336 -25.47 5.80 3.91
C ILE A 336 -25.20 4.34 3.59
N SER A 337 -24.31 4.09 2.64
CA SER A 337 -23.91 2.74 2.24
C SER A 337 -22.55 2.72 1.57
N GLU A 338 -21.78 1.66 1.83
CA GLU A 338 -20.68 1.24 0.96
C GLU A 338 -21.22 0.76 -0.40
N ILE A 339 -20.46 0.92 -1.47
CA ILE A 339 -20.81 0.37 -2.81
C ILE A 339 -20.50 -1.14 -2.87
N ILE A 340 -19.43 -1.55 -2.19
CA ILE A 340 -19.06 -2.94 -1.91
C ILE A 340 -18.93 -3.05 -0.40
N LEU A 341 -19.79 -3.82 0.22
CA LEU A 341 -19.77 -4.00 1.68
C LEU A 341 -18.55 -4.85 2.07
N GLY A 342 -17.54 -4.19 2.61
CA GLY A 342 -16.27 -4.85 2.96
C GLY A 342 -16.42 -5.85 4.08
N CYS A 343 -17.05 -5.47 5.18
CA CYS A 343 -17.23 -6.31 6.37
C CYS A 343 -18.24 -7.46 6.16
N ALA A 344 -19.14 -7.33 5.20
CA ALA A 344 -20.11 -8.39 4.82
C ALA A 344 -19.48 -9.52 3.98
N GLY A 345 -18.17 -9.46 3.68
CA GLY A 345 -17.49 -10.44 2.84
C GLY A 345 -17.32 -9.97 1.39
N GLN A 346 -17.13 -8.70 1.16
CA GLN A 346 -16.91 -8.07 -0.15
C GLN A 346 -18.13 -8.22 -1.09
N VAL A 347 -19.29 -7.84 -0.59
CA VAL A 347 -20.58 -7.97 -1.31
C VAL A 347 -20.86 -6.71 -2.12
N PRO A 348 -20.79 -6.76 -3.46
CA PRO A 348 -21.15 -5.63 -4.31
C PRO A 348 -22.68 -5.42 -4.33
N LEU A 349 -23.09 -4.16 -4.20
CA LEU A 349 -24.48 -3.78 -4.37
C LEU A 349 -24.81 -3.57 -5.85
N SER A 350 -25.98 -4.05 -6.30
CA SER A 350 -26.38 -3.85 -7.68
C SER A 350 -26.76 -2.38 -7.93
N LYS A 351 -26.52 -1.92 -9.16
CA LYS A 351 -26.90 -0.59 -9.62
C LYS A 351 -28.39 -0.31 -9.43
N ASP A 352 -29.23 -1.29 -9.71
CA ASP A 352 -30.69 -1.14 -9.57
C ASP A 352 -31.11 -1.05 -8.09
N TYR A 353 -30.45 -1.80 -7.21
CA TYR A 353 -30.65 -1.70 -5.76
C TYR A 353 -30.41 -0.28 -5.27
N LEU A 354 -29.22 0.26 -5.54
CA LEU A 354 -28.86 1.61 -5.12
C LEU A 354 -29.75 2.68 -5.78
N LYS A 355 -30.06 2.55 -7.07
CA LYS A 355 -30.92 3.49 -7.80
C LYS A 355 -32.32 3.59 -7.17
N LYS A 356 -32.93 2.48 -6.82
CA LYS A 356 -34.25 2.44 -6.18
C LYS A 356 -34.21 3.08 -4.80
N ILE A 357 -33.24 2.72 -3.97
CA ILE A 357 -33.09 3.31 -2.64
C ILE A 357 -32.84 4.81 -2.73
N TYR A 358 -31.90 5.25 -3.55
CA TYR A 358 -31.58 6.67 -3.71
C TYR A 358 -32.79 7.50 -4.16
N SER A 359 -33.58 7.00 -5.12
CA SER A 359 -34.77 7.71 -5.57
C SER A 359 -35.81 7.81 -4.45
N THR A 360 -35.97 6.75 -3.67
CA THR A 360 -36.89 6.71 -2.54
C THR A 360 -36.50 7.66 -1.41
N ILE A 361 -35.25 7.61 -0.98
CA ILE A 361 -34.72 8.48 0.09
C ILE A 361 -34.88 9.97 -0.30
N ARG A 362 -34.53 10.31 -1.55
CA ARG A 362 -34.70 11.69 -2.04
C ARG A 362 -36.14 12.12 -2.11
N SER A 363 -37.08 11.23 -2.48
CA SER A 363 -38.50 11.53 -2.48
C SER A 363 -39.06 11.76 -1.08
N LEU A 364 -38.43 11.22 -0.05
CA LEU A 364 -38.75 11.43 1.35
C LEU A 364 -38.02 12.62 1.99
N GLY A 365 -37.28 13.40 1.19
CA GLY A 365 -36.53 14.58 1.63
C GLY A 365 -35.14 14.31 2.22
N GLY A 366 -34.66 13.07 2.20
CA GLY A 366 -33.34 12.68 2.70
C GLY A 366 -32.23 12.84 1.65
N VAL A 367 -30.99 12.82 2.11
CA VAL A 367 -29.79 12.82 1.25
C VAL A 367 -29.18 11.44 1.17
N CYS A 368 -28.40 11.17 0.11
CA CYS A 368 -27.70 9.91 -0.08
C CYS A 368 -26.19 10.12 0.05
N ILE A 369 -25.55 9.29 0.87
CA ILE A 369 -24.11 9.30 1.15
C ILE A 369 -23.53 8.00 0.61
N ALA A 370 -22.61 8.10 -0.35
CA ALA A 370 -21.83 6.96 -0.82
C ALA A 370 -20.54 6.89 0.00
N ASP A 371 -20.36 5.80 0.74
CA ASP A 371 -19.10 5.54 1.46
C ASP A 371 -18.13 4.83 0.53
N GLU A 372 -17.16 5.58 0.05
CA GLU A 372 -16.11 5.12 -0.86
C GLU A 372 -14.74 4.98 -0.17
N VAL A 373 -14.70 4.86 1.15
CA VAL A 373 -13.43 4.75 1.90
C VAL A 373 -12.58 3.58 1.41
N GLN A 374 -13.20 2.45 1.04
CA GLN A 374 -12.49 1.30 0.48
C GLN A 374 -12.49 1.24 -1.05
N THR A 375 -13.44 1.88 -1.71
CA THR A 375 -13.67 1.71 -3.16
C THR A 375 -13.27 2.91 -4.00
N GLY A 376 -12.98 4.05 -3.38
CA GLY A 376 -12.60 5.28 -4.05
C GLY A 376 -11.22 5.25 -4.71
N PHE A 377 -10.84 6.35 -5.33
CA PHE A 377 -9.55 6.57 -6.01
C PHE A 377 -9.21 5.54 -7.09
N GLY A 378 -10.23 5.08 -7.84
CA GLY A 378 -10.05 4.16 -8.97
C GLY A 378 -9.84 2.69 -8.59
N ARG A 379 -9.99 2.30 -7.32
CA ARG A 379 -9.78 0.91 -6.87
C ARG A 379 -10.69 -0.09 -7.57
N ILE A 380 -11.91 0.29 -7.88
CA ILE A 380 -12.89 -0.57 -8.58
C ILE A 380 -13.10 -0.15 -10.04
N GLY A 381 -12.23 0.67 -10.59
CA GLY A 381 -12.35 1.28 -11.92
C GLY A 381 -12.99 2.66 -11.87
N SER A 382 -13.20 3.23 -13.08
CA SER A 382 -13.85 4.54 -13.31
C SER A 382 -15.25 4.38 -13.86
#